data_9c105ee5131df0c6e2fc70084f58eb3a
#
_entry.id   9c105ee5131df0c6e2fc70084f58eb3a
#
_cell.length_a   1.000
_cell.length_b   1.000
_cell.length_c   1.000
_cell.angle_alpha   90.00
_cell.angle_beta   90.00
_cell.angle_gamma   90.00
#
_symmetry.space_group_name_H-M   'P 1'
#
loop_
_entity.id
_entity.type
_entity.pdbx_description
1 polymer ?
#
loop_
_entity_poly.entity_id
_entity_poly.type
_entity_poly.pdbx_seq_one_letter_code
_entity_poly.pdbx_strand_id
1 'polypeptide(L)'
;MGFLAASAQAATRSDLHDQSVESLNAAYARAISGTAIPSLSNERHAEMLGLDAESALATLAVVKDADGTTHYRYQQTFRGVPVWGEHIVASDDKSGNLRSLFGRSVGGIAGDVSDMTALLSANSAFSLAKRASLGVRATSIQTRNESSEKMIYVDDNDIAHLVYVVSFFADKGIGLLAADRNASSDPVRPFFIIDARSGAVLKQWDGLATSLIGTGPGGNSKTGQYTWGSGGRYGYLDVSQSGTTCTMNNTDVKSVNLNGSTGTSTTAYSFTCPNNTYKAINGAYSPINDAHFFGGVIQNMYSSYVGVKALTFQLVMRVHYGSQYENAFWDGSSMSFGDGKTTFYPLVSVDVAGHEVSHGFTEQHSNLTYSGQSGGMNEAYSDMGGEATEYYWKGSNDF
;
A
#
# COMPACT_ATOMS: atom_id res chain seq x y z
N MET A 1 -31.61 3.98 -42.16
CA MET A 1 -30.80 4.54 -41.06
C MET A 1 -30.29 3.37 -40.25
N GLY A 2 -29.04 2.97 -40.50
CA GLY A 2 -28.42 1.88 -39.73
C GLY A 2 -27.86 2.46 -38.43
N PHE A 3 -28.38 2.00 -37.32
CA PHE A 3 -27.71 2.19 -36.03
C PHE A 3 -26.43 1.36 -36.04
N LEU A 4 -25.28 2.01 -36.13
CA LEU A 4 -24.04 1.41 -35.75
C LEU A 4 -24.13 1.20 -34.23
N ALA A 5 -24.26 -0.03 -33.78
CA ALA A 5 -24.06 -0.39 -32.40
C ALA A 5 -22.58 -0.06 -32.10
N ALA A 6 -22.35 0.97 -31.30
CA ALA A 6 -21.04 1.17 -30.72
C ALA A 6 -20.72 -0.10 -29.89
N SER A 7 -19.67 -0.81 -30.25
CA SER A 7 -19.16 -1.90 -29.42
C SER A 7 -18.89 -1.33 -28.04
N ALA A 8 -19.58 -1.83 -27.00
CA ALA A 8 -19.26 -1.50 -25.63
C ALA A 8 -17.78 -1.85 -25.40
N GLN A 9 -16.99 -0.85 -25.08
CA GLN A 9 -15.58 -1.02 -24.81
C GLN A 9 -15.47 -1.53 -23.37
N ALA A 10 -14.71 -2.61 -23.16
CA ALA A 10 -14.43 -3.12 -21.83
C ALA A 10 -13.72 -2.07 -20.98
N ALA A 11 -13.81 -2.20 -19.67
CA ALA A 11 -13.10 -1.31 -18.76
C ALA A 11 -11.60 -1.30 -19.08
N THR A 12 -10.97 -0.14 -18.98
CA THR A 12 -9.55 0.03 -19.27
C THR A 12 -8.91 0.93 -18.22
N ARG A 13 -7.88 0.42 -17.54
CA ARG A 13 -7.07 1.21 -16.62
C ARG A 13 -6.04 2.01 -17.39
N SER A 14 -5.88 3.27 -17.02
CA SER A 14 -4.86 4.18 -17.54
C SER A 14 -3.99 4.67 -16.38
N ASP A 15 -2.69 4.43 -16.46
CA ASP A 15 -1.73 5.05 -15.55
C ASP A 15 -1.53 6.51 -15.97
N LEU A 16 -1.76 7.42 -15.03
CA LEU A 16 -1.71 8.86 -15.30
C LEU A 16 -0.28 9.41 -15.25
N HIS A 17 0.65 8.65 -14.70
CA HIS A 17 2.07 9.00 -14.68
C HIS A 17 2.67 9.05 -16.09
N ASP A 18 2.18 8.22 -17.00
CA ASP A 18 2.64 8.16 -18.39
C ASP A 18 2.07 9.29 -19.27
N GLN A 19 1.17 10.12 -18.74
CA GLN A 19 0.52 11.18 -19.50
C GLN A 19 1.31 12.49 -19.47
N SER A 20 1.51 13.10 -20.63
CA SER A 20 2.13 14.43 -20.74
C SER A 20 1.13 15.52 -20.30
N VAL A 21 1.42 16.14 -19.15
CA VAL A 21 0.66 17.27 -18.62
C VAL A 21 0.56 18.44 -19.62
N GLU A 22 1.64 18.70 -20.36
CA GLU A 22 1.66 19.72 -21.42
C GLU A 22 0.68 19.38 -22.55
N SER A 23 0.66 18.11 -22.98
CA SER A 23 -0.28 17.63 -23.99
C SER A 23 -1.72 17.72 -23.52
N LEU A 24 -2.00 17.39 -22.26
CA LEU A 24 -3.34 17.49 -21.66
C LEU A 24 -3.81 18.95 -21.61
N ASN A 25 -2.97 19.87 -21.13
CA ASN A 25 -3.30 21.31 -21.13
C ASN A 25 -3.57 21.81 -22.55
N ALA A 26 -2.73 21.47 -23.53
CA ALA A 26 -2.90 21.90 -24.90
C ALA A 26 -4.14 21.29 -25.59
N ALA A 27 -4.46 20.02 -25.27
CA ALA A 27 -5.69 19.39 -25.78
C ALA A 27 -6.94 20.01 -25.18
N TYR A 28 -6.92 20.25 -23.87
CA TYR A 28 -8.03 20.89 -23.17
C TYR A 28 -8.26 22.33 -23.67
N ALA A 29 -7.22 23.14 -23.80
CA ALA A 29 -7.34 24.51 -24.33
C ALA A 29 -7.97 24.56 -25.74
N ARG A 30 -7.69 23.55 -26.58
CA ARG A 30 -8.31 23.40 -27.91
C ARG A 30 -9.77 23.00 -27.82
N ALA A 31 -10.09 22.06 -26.93
CA ALA A 31 -11.45 21.53 -26.76
C ALA A 31 -12.42 22.61 -26.24
N ILE A 32 -11.98 23.45 -25.31
CA ILE A 32 -12.82 24.51 -24.71
C ILE A 32 -12.88 25.79 -25.55
N SER A 33 -12.19 25.87 -26.68
CA SER A 33 -12.21 27.06 -27.54
C SER A 33 -13.64 27.35 -28.03
N GLY A 34 -14.27 28.36 -27.43
CA GLY A 34 -15.66 28.78 -27.72
C GLY A 34 -16.72 28.11 -26.83
N THR A 35 -16.36 27.36 -25.83
CA THR A 35 -17.29 26.78 -24.83
C THR A 35 -17.08 27.39 -23.45
N ALA A 36 -18.06 27.21 -22.56
CA ALA A 36 -17.91 27.64 -21.16
C ALA A 36 -16.93 26.69 -20.44
N ILE A 37 -15.95 27.26 -19.73
CA ILE A 37 -15.01 26.50 -18.91
C ILE A 37 -15.75 26.04 -17.64
N PRO A 38 -15.65 24.75 -17.26
CA PRO A 38 -16.16 24.29 -15.97
C PRO A 38 -15.64 25.12 -14.81
N SER A 39 -16.53 25.55 -13.94
CA SER A 39 -16.17 26.37 -12.77
C SER A 39 -15.48 25.57 -11.68
N LEU A 40 -15.70 24.24 -11.65
CA LEU A 40 -15.16 23.33 -10.65
C LEU A 40 -13.92 22.61 -11.18
N SER A 41 -12.86 22.54 -10.37
CA SER A 41 -11.60 21.92 -10.76
C SER A 41 -11.72 20.42 -11.03
N ASN A 42 -12.56 19.71 -10.26
CA ASN A 42 -12.81 18.28 -10.47
C ASN A 42 -13.51 17.99 -11.81
N GLU A 43 -14.44 18.83 -12.25
CA GLU A 43 -15.08 18.72 -13.57
C GLU A 43 -14.07 18.95 -14.68
N ARG A 44 -13.27 20.01 -14.57
CA ARG A 44 -12.21 20.32 -15.51
C ARG A 44 -11.20 19.19 -15.62
N HIS A 45 -10.73 18.65 -14.50
CA HIS A 45 -9.78 17.55 -14.50
C HIS A 45 -10.40 16.25 -15.07
N ALA A 46 -11.70 15.99 -14.82
CA ALA A 46 -12.40 14.87 -15.41
C ALA A 46 -12.48 14.97 -16.95
N GLU A 47 -12.77 16.17 -17.48
CA GLU A 47 -12.75 16.45 -18.92
C GLU A 47 -11.33 16.31 -19.52
N MET A 48 -10.30 16.82 -18.84
CA MET A 48 -8.90 16.70 -19.27
C MET A 48 -8.47 15.24 -19.36
N LEU A 49 -8.94 14.39 -18.45
CA LEU A 49 -8.68 12.96 -18.43
C LEU A 49 -9.52 12.18 -19.44
N GLY A 50 -10.49 12.82 -20.07
CA GLY A 50 -11.41 12.13 -21.00
C GLY A 50 -12.26 11.07 -20.31
N LEU A 51 -12.64 11.28 -19.05
CA LEU A 51 -13.52 10.36 -18.35
C LEU A 51 -14.89 10.27 -19.05
N ASP A 52 -15.48 9.09 -19.02
CA ASP A 52 -16.84 8.86 -19.54
C ASP A 52 -17.84 9.83 -18.91
N ALA A 53 -18.90 10.17 -19.63
CA ALA A 53 -19.94 11.11 -19.16
C ALA A 53 -20.63 10.68 -17.85
N GLU A 54 -20.57 9.40 -17.51
CA GLU A 54 -21.14 8.82 -16.28
C GLU A 54 -20.11 8.68 -15.17
N SER A 55 -18.84 8.98 -15.46
CA SER A 55 -17.72 9.02 -14.51
C SER A 55 -17.48 10.44 -14.04
N ALA A 56 -17.07 10.60 -12.78
CA ALA A 56 -16.74 11.88 -12.19
C ALA A 56 -15.57 11.75 -11.19
N LEU A 57 -15.01 12.89 -10.81
CA LEU A 57 -14.01 12.99 -9.75
C LEU A 57 -14.64 13.59 -8.49
N ALA A 58 -14.78 12.78 -7.44
CA ALA A 58 -15.18 13.26 -6.13
C ALA A 58 -13.96 13.80 -5.39
N THR A 59 -14.03 15.07 -4.98
CA THR A 59 -12.94 15.73 -4.27
C THR A 59 -12.83 15.20 -2.83
N LEU A 60 -11.70 14.60 -2.49
CA LEU A 60 -11.39 14.11 -1.14
C LEU A 60 -10.66 15.18 -0.31
N ALA A 61 -9.71 15.90 -0.93
CA ALA A 61 -8.96 16.96 -0.26
C ALA A 61 -8.51 18.03 -1.27
N VAL A 62 -8.35 19.24 -0.76
CA VAL A 62 -7.74 20.37 -1.49
C VAL A 62 -6.76 21.06 -0.55
N VAL A 63 -5.52 21.24 -0.99
CA VAL A 63 -4.47 21.94 -0.27
C VAL A 63 -3.89 23.02 -1.19
N LYS A 64 -3.68 24.22 -0.66
CA LYS A 64 -3.09 25.32 -1.42
C LYS A 64 -1.79 25.76 -0.76
N ASP A 65 -0.73 25.76 -1.53
CA ASP A 65 0.60 26.17 -1.10
C ASP A 65 0.77 27.69 -1.14
N ALA A 66 1.82 28.16 -0.46
CA ALA A 66 2.13 29.58 -0.38
C ALA A 66 2.50 30.20 -1.75
N ASP A 67 3.01 29.41 -2.69
CA ASP A 67 3.33 29.85 -4.05
C ASP A 67 2.10 29.97 -4.97
N GLY A 68 0.93 29.55 -4.45
CA GLY A 68 -0.34 29.56 -5.16
C GLY A 68 -0.68 28.27 -5.90
N THR A 69 0.18 27.26 -5.84
CA THR A 69 -0.10 25.90 -6.33
C THR A 69 -1.25 25.30 -5.52
N THR A 70 -2.20 24.67 -6.18
CA THR A 70 -3.34 24.01 -5.53
C THR A 70 -3.31 22.53 -5.84
N HIS A 71 -3.28 21.71 -4.81
CA HIS A 71 -3.24 20.24 -4.89
C HIS A 71 -4.63 19.67 -4.60
N TYR A 72 -5.04 18.74 -5.43
CA TYR A 72 -6.33 18.07 -5.34
C TYR A 72 -6.11 16.58 -5.19
N ARG A 73 -6.86 15.95 -4.30
CA ARG A 73 -6.99 14.52 -4.21
C ARG A 73 -8.41 14.13 -4.55
N TYR A 74 -8.55 13.22 -5.51
CA TYR A 74 -9.83 12.75 -6.01
C TYR A 74 -10.00 11.25 -5.84
N GLN A 75 -11.25 10.84 -5.68
CA GLN A 75 -11.75 9.50 -5.87
C GLN A 75 -12.53 9.48 -7.18
N GLN A 76 -12.16 8.60 -8.12
CA GLN A 76 -13.01 8.39 -9.28
C GLN A 76 -14.32 7.72 -8.86
N THR A 77 -15.43 8.19 -9.42
CA THR A 77 -16.76 7.60 -9.25
C THR A 77 -17.39 7.29 -10.61
N PHE A 78 -18.21 6.28 -10.64
CA PHE A 78 -19.05 5.95 -11.79
C PHE A 78 -20.52 5.94 -11.35
N ARG A 79 -21.37 6.78 -11.97
CA ARG A 79 -22.76 7.01 -11.55
C ARG A 79 -22.88 7.26 -10.04
N GLY A 80 -21.93 7.99 -9.48
CA GLY A 80 -21.86 8.33 -8.05
C GLY A 80 -21.33 7.22 -7.13
N VAL A 81 -20.97 6.04 -7.65
CA VAL A 81 -20.38 4.93 -6.89
C VAL A 81 -18.86 4.98 -7.02
N PRO A 82 -18.09 4.95 -5.91
CA PRO A 82 -16.63 4.99 -5.96
C PRO A 82 -16.03 3.81 -6.73
N VAL A 83 -14.97 4.06 -7.48
CA VAL A 83 -14.17 3.02 -8.15
C VAL A 83 -13.06 2.59 -7.20
N TRP A 84 -13.05 1.33 -6.81
CA TRP A 84 -12.14 0.81 -5.79
C TRP A 84 -10.67 0.88 -6.22
N GLY A 85 -9.84 1.48 -5.35
CA GLY A 85 -8.40 1.56 -5.55
C GLY A 85 -7.94 2.64 -6.53
N GLU A 86 -8.86 3.38 -7.16
CA GLU A 86 -8.51 4.37 -8.17
C GLU A 86 -8.61 5.80 -7.59
N HIS A 87 -7.46 6.31 -7.14
CA HIS A 87 -7.30 7.68 -6.66
C HIS A 87 -6.47 8.49 -7.65
N ILE A 88 -6.79 9.78 -7.76
CA ILE A 88 -6.10 10.71 -8.64
C ILE A 88 -5.62 11.90 -7.82
N VAL A 89 -4.38 12.27 -8.01
CA VAL A 89 -3.79 13.49 -7.45
C VAL A 89 -3.45 14.41 -8.60
N ALA A 90 -3.99 15.62 -8.58
CA ALA A 90 -3.71 16.65 -9.56
C ALA A 90 -3.20 17.92 -8.86
N SER A 91 -2.32 18.67 -9.49
CA SER A 91 -1.88 19.97 -8.99
C SER A 91 -1.99 21.01 -10.09
N ASP A 92 -2.58 22.15 -9.75
CA ASP A 92 -2.68 23.32 -10.64
C ASP A 92 -1.71 24.41 -10.23
N ASP A 93 -1.17 25.12 -11.19
CA ASP A 93 -0.45 26.35 -10.95
C ASP A 93 -1.40 27.50 -10.51
N LYS A 94 -0.84 28.64 -10.13
CA LYS A 94 -1.61 29.83 -9.74
C LYS A 94 -2.55 30.37 -10.82
N SER A 95 -2.34 29.98 -12.09
CA SER A 95 -3.16 30.36 -13.24
C SER A 95 -4.23 29.33 -13.56
N GLY A 96 -4.25 28.21 -12.84
CA GLY A 96 -5.20 27.13 -13.00
C GLY A 96 -4.81 26.12 -14.09
N ASN A 97 -3.57 26.13 -14.58
CA ASN A 97 -3.11 25.09 -15.50
C ASN A 97 -2.65 23.88 -14.72
N LEU A 98 -2.96 22.69 -15.23
CA LEU A 98 -2.48 21.44 -14.67
C LEU A 98 -0.95 21.40 -14.70
N ARG A 99 -0.31 21.15 -13.56
CA ARG A 99 1.13 21.10 -13.35
C ARG A 99 1.65 19.69 -13.15
N SER A 100 0.88 18.87 -12.44
CA SER A 100 1.20 17.47 -12.21
C SER A 100 -0.05 16.63 -12.08
N LEU A 101 0.09 15.34 -12.42
CA LEU A 101 -1.01 14.37 -12.42
C LEU A 101 -0.45 13.00 -12.07
N PHE A 102 -1.06 12.33 -11.08
CA PHE A 102 -0.65 11.02 -10.60
C PHE A 102 -1.86 10.15 -10.29
N GLY A 103 -1.63 8.84 -10.26
CA GLY A 103 -2.64 7.84 -9.96
C GLY A 103 -3.14 7.14 -11.21
N ARG A 104 -4.32 6.54 -11.12
CA ARG A 104 -4.92 5.79 -12.22
C ARG A 104 -6.36 6.21 -12.42
N SER A 105 -6.82 6.10 -13.67
CA SER A 105 -8.21 6.26 -14.04
C SER A 105 -8.73 5.02 -14.79
N VAL A 106 -10.04 4.82 -14.78
CA VAL A 106 -10.71 3.75 -15.50
C VAL A 106 -11.73 4.36 -16.46
N GLY A 107 -11.61 4.01 -17.73
CA GLY A 107 -12.62 4.28 -18.77
C GLY A 107 -13.41 3.02 -19.13
N GLY A 108 -14.51 3.17 -19.87
CA GLY A 108 -15.29 2.05 -20.42
C GLY A 108 -16.13 1.28 -19.41
N ILE A 109 -16.29 1.75 -18.17
CA ILE A 109 -17.04 1.04 -17.11
C ILE A 109 -18.48 0.72 -17.54
N ALA A 110 -19.13 1.61 -18.29
CA ALA A 110 -20.50 1.42 -18.75
C ALA A 110 -20.70 0.18 -19.64
N GLY A 111 -19.61 -0.29 -20.30
CA GLY A 111 -19.64 -1.50 -21.11
C GLY A 111 -19.90 -2.76 -20.28
N ASP A 112 -19.33 -2.81 -19.09
CA ASP A 112 -19.41 -3.97 -18.18
C ASP A 112 -20.54 -3.79 -17.15
N VAL A 113 -20.73 -2.57 -16.62
CA VAL A 113 -21.71 -2.23 -15.58
C VAL A 113 -22.80 -1.33 -16.15
N SER A 114 -23.70 -1.91 -16.95
CA SER A 114 -24.83 -1.19 -17.53
C SER A 114 -25.94 -0.89 -16.51
N ASP A 115 -26.09 -1.74 -15.48
CA ASP A 115 -27.11 -1.65 -14.43
C ASP A 115 -26.46 -1.58 -13.05
N MET A 116 -26.81 -0.53 -12.30
CA MET A 116 -26.29 -0.24 -10.94
C MET A 116 -27.16 -0.86 -9.83
N THR A 117 -28.10 -1.74 -10.20
CA THR A 117 -28.95 -2.42 -9.25
C THR A 117 -28.21 -3.57 -8.58
N ALA A 118 -27.93 -3.44 -7.28
CA ALA A 118 -27.44 -4.53 -6.46
C ALA A 118 -28.60 -5.47 -6.11
N LEU A 119 -28.42 -6.78 -6.32
CA LEU A 119 -29.39 -7.80 -5.89
C LEU A 119 -29.15 -8.21 -4.44
N LEU A 120 -27.95 -8.03 -3.93
CA LEU A 120 -27.61 -8.20 -2.52
C LEU A 120 -27.73 -6.86 -1.78
N SER A 121 -28.07 -6.94 -0.50
CA SER A 121 -27.90 -5.82 0.42
C SER A 121 -26.47 -5.81 1.02
N ALA A 122 -26.01 -4.67 1.53
CA ALA A 122 -24.75 -4.56 2.28
C ALA A 122 -24.67 -5.57 3.44
N ASN A 123 -25.79 -5.77 4.17
CA ASN A 123 -25.87 -6.75 5.27
C ASN A 123 -25.78 -8.19 4.77
N SER A 124 -26.32 -8.49 3.58
CA SER A 124 -26.21 -9.82 2.98
C SER A 124 -24.76 -10.09 2.55
N ALA A 125 -24.10 -9.13 1.92
CA ALA A 125 -22.68 -9.21 1.57
C ALA A 125 -21.79 -9.39 2.81
N PHE A 126 -22.06 -8.62 3.87
CA PHE A 126 -21.36 -8.77 5.15
C PHE A 126 -21.55 -10.18 5.74
N SER A 127 -22.77 -10.71 5.73
CA SER A 127 -23.07 -12.04 6.23
C SER A 127 -22.37 -13.14 5.40
N LEU A 128 -22.23 -12.95 4.08
CA LEU A 128 -21.46 -13.85 3.21
C LEU A 128 -19.97 -13.82 3.58
N ALA A 129 -19.38 -12.63 3.69
CA ALA A 129 -17.98 -12.45 4.09
C ALA A 129 -17.69 -13.08 5.46
N LYS A 130 -18.58 -12.83 6.44
CA LYS A 130 -18.46 -13.38 7.79
C LYS A 130 -18.48 -14.91 7.79
N ARG A 131 -19.39 -15.53 7.02
CA ARG A 131 -19.45 -16.99 6.87
C ARG A 131 -18.22 -17.54 6.14
N ALA A 132 -17.76 -16.87 5.09
CA ALA A 132 -16.57 -17.29 4.35
C ALA A 132 -15.31 -17.28 5.21
N SER A 133 -15.15 -16.27 6.10
CA SER A 133 -13.98 -16.13 6.97
C SER A 133 -14.05 -16.99 8.24
N LEU A 134 -15.22 -17.09 8.88
CA LEU A 134 -15.37 -17.66 10.23
C LEU A 134 -16.07 -19.03 10.23
N GLY A 135 -16.54 -19.49 9.07
CA GLY A 135 -17.19 -20.79 8.90
C GLY A 135 -18.43 -20.93 9.81
N VAL A 136 -18.56 -22.09 10.45
CA VAL A 136 -19.68 -22.41 11.34
C VAL A 136 -19.76 -21.51 12.57
N ARG A 137 -18.66 -20.86 12.93
CA ARG A 137 -18.58 -19.91 14.07
C ARG A 137 -19.02 -18.48 13.75
N ALA A 138 -19.44 -18.21 12.51
CA ALA A 138 -19.82 -16.85 12.09
C ALA A 138 -20.91 -16.21 12.95
N THR A 139 -21.79 -17.00 13.54
CA THR A 139 -22.89 -16.51 14.41
C THR A 139 -22.46 -16.27 15.85
N SER A 140 -21.40 -16.93 16.32
CA SER A 140 -20.95 -16.88 17.73
C SER A 140 -19.79 -15.90 17.95
N ILE A 141 -18.98 -15.62 16.93
CA ILE A 141 -17.87 -14.68 17.05
C ILE A 141 -18.36 -13.25 16.83
N GLN A 142 -18.03 -12.38 17.78
CA GLN A 142 -18.29 -10.94 17.65
C GLN A 142 -17.28 -10.31 16.68
N THR A 143 -17.77 -9.41 15.86
CA THR A 143 -16.97 -8.64 14.89
C THR A 143 -16.95 -7.17 15.28
N ARG A 144 -15.90 -6.45 14.88
CA ARG A 144 -15.71 -5.01 15.12
C ARG A 144 -15.20 -4.35 13.86
N ASN A 145 -15.30 -3.00 13.77
CA ASN A 145 -14.85 -2.21 12.62
C ASN A 145 -15.41 -2.75 11.30
N GLU A 146 -16.70 -3.02 11.32
CA GLU A 146 -17.43 -3.59 10.18
C GLU A 146 -17.63 -2.52 9.10
N SER A 147 -17.31 -2.85 7.87
CA SER A 147 -17.59 -2.05 6.69
C SER A 147 -18.16 -2.93 5.59
N SER A 148 -19.12 -2.40 4.85
CA SER A 148 -19.68 -3.01 3.65
C SER A 148 -20.12 -1.91 2.70
N GLU A 149 -19.22 -1.51 1.80
CA GLU A 149 -19.38 -0.36 0.94
C GLU A 149 -19.60 -0.80 -0.51
N LYS A 150 -20.61 -0.21 -1.17
CA LYS A 150 -20.89 -0.44 -2.58
C LYS A 150 -19.87 0.32 -3.43
N MET A 151 -19.16 -0.40 -4.30
CA MET A 151 -18.11 0.15 -5.15
C MET A 151 -18.13 -0.46 -6.54
N ILE A 152 -17.41 0.14 -7.47
CA ILE A 152 -17.01 -0.48 -8.73
C ILE A 152 -15.63 -1.09 -8.53
N TYR A 153 -15.46 -2.33 -8.90
CA TYR A 153 -14.18 -3.04 -8.89
C TYR A 153 -13.83 -3.48 -10.31
N VAL A 154 -12.65 -3.17 -10.78
CA VAL A 154 -12.12 -3.70 -12.04
C VAL A 154 -11.20 -4.87 -11.69
N ASP A 155 -11.48 -6.03 -12.24
CA ASP A 155 -10.72 -7.24 -11.96
C ASP A 155 -9.38 -7.31 -12.74
N ASP A 156 -8.64 -8.38 -12.56
CA ASP A 156 -7.33 -8.57 -13.21
C ASP A 156 -7.44 -8.88 -14.73
N ASN A 157 -8.66 -9.01 -15.26
CA ASN A 157 -8.96 -9.15 -16.69
C ASN A 157 -9.56 -7.86 -17.30
N ASP A 158 -9.45 -6.74 -16.57
CA ASP A 158 -10.02 -5.45 -16.94
C ASP A 158 -11.54 -5.47 -17.12
N ILE A 159 -12.26 -6.30 -16.36
CA ILE A 159 -13.72 -6.32 -16.32
C ILE A 159 -14.21 -5.57 -15.08
N ALA A 160 -15.09 -4.60 -15.28
CA ALA A 160 -15.70 -3.85 -14.18
C ALA A 160 -16.92 -4.60 -13.59
N HIS A 161 -17.01 -4.60 -12.27
CA HIS A 161 -18.08 -5.24 -11.49
C HIS A 161 -18.66 -4.25 -10.49
N LEU A 162 -19.99 -4.29 -10.31
CA LEU A 162 -20.63 -3.67 -9.15
C LEU A 162 -20.48 -4.61 -7.96
N VAL A 163 -19.82 -4.13 -6.89
CA VAL A 163 -19.43 -4.98 -5.77
C VAL A 163 -19.80 -4.37 -4.42
N TYR A 164 -19.72 -5.19 -3.38
CA TYR A 164 -19.51 -4.74 -2.01
C TYR A 164 -18.07 -5.04 -1.59
N VAL A 165 -17.34 -4.02 -1.12
CA VAL A 165 -16.07 -4.18 -0.42
C VAL A 165 -16.40 -4.32 1.06
N VAL A 166 -16.15 -5.49 1.61
CA VAL A 166 -16.51 -5.86 2.98
C VAL A 166 -15.27 -6.09 3.79
N SER A 167 -15.21 -5.52 4.98
CA SER A 167 -14.15 -5.81 5.95
C SER A 167 -14.69 -5.82 7.38
N PHE A 168 -14.01 -6.54 8.25
CA PHE A 168 -14.28 -6.55 9.69
C PHE A 168 -13.06 -7.09 10.43
N PHE A 169 -13.03 -6.84 11.75
CA PHE A 169 -12.08 -7.48 12.65
C PHE A 169 -12.82 -8.54 13.46
N ALA A 170 -12.23 -9.72 13.62
CA ALA A 170 -12.74 -10.77 14.49
C ALA A 170 -11.61 -11.38 15.32
N ASP A 171 -11.83 -11.49 16.63
CA ASP A 171 -10.95 -12.18 17.55
C ASP A 171 -11.47 -13.61 17.75
N LYS A 172 -10.79 -14.57 17.09
CA LYS A 172 -11.19 -15.98 17.14
C LYS A 172 -10.83 -16.66 18.48
N GLY A 173 -9.91 -16.06 19.27
CA GLY A 173 -9.44 -16.61 20.55
C GLY A 173 -10.45 -16.49 21.67
N ILE A 174 -11.43 -15.58 21.57
CA ILE A 174 -12.46 -15.40 22.57
C ILE A 174 -13.56 -16.46 22.37
N GLY A 175 -13.66 -17.42 23.29
CA GLY A 175 -14.73 -18.43 23.30
C GLY A 175 -14.37 -19.79 22.67
N LEU A 176 -13.09 -20.11 22.48
CA LEU A 176 -12.66 -21.44 22.11
C LEU A 176 -12.97 -22.42 23.26
N LEU A 177 -14.02 -23.21 23.09
CA LEU A 177 -14.18 -24.42 23.90
C LEU A 177 -13.08 -25.42 23.52
N ALA A 178 -12.56 -26.14 24.50
CA ALA A 178 -11.42 -27.08 24.36
C ALA A 178 -11.58 -28.20 23.31
N ALA A 179 -12.70 -28.27 22.63
CA ALA A 179 -13.03 -29.31 21.64
C ALA A 179 -12.47 -29.04 20.23
N ASP A 180 -12.05 -27.81 19.92
CA ASP A 180 -11.62 -27.44 18.55
C ASP A 180 -10.14 -27.09 18.50
N ARG A 181 -9.29 -28.07 18.84
CA ARG A 181 -7.82 -27.93 18.95
C ARG A 181 -7.11 -27.63 17.62
N ASN A 182 -7.82 -27.73 16.50
CA ASN A 182 -7.26 -27.48 15.15
C ASN A 182 -7.70 -26.12 14.56
N ALA A 183 -8.54 -25.35 15.24
CA ALA A 183 -8.95 -24.04 14.74
C ALA A 183 -7.94 -22.98 15.19
N SER A 184 -7.42 -22.20 14.26
CA SER A 184 -6.60 -21.03 14.58
C SER A 184 -7.35 -20.11 15.52
N SER A 185 -6.68 -19.76 16.63
CA SER A 185 -7.17 -18.78 17.61
C SER A 185 -6.82 -17.34 17.22
N ASP A 186 -6.09 -17.16 16.12
CA ASP A 186 -5.57 -15.88 15.73
C ASP A 186 -6.69 -14.92 15.33
N PRO A 187 -6.57 -13.63 15.68
CA PRO A 187 -7.47 -12.62 15.16
C PRO A 187 -7.37 -12.55 13.63
N VAL A 188 -8.44 -12.07 12.98
CA VAL A 188 -8.47 -11.85 11.52
C VAL A 188 -9.06 -10.48 11.22
N ARG A 189 -8.59 -9.87 10.15
CA ARG A 189 -9.17 -8.67 9.53
C ARG A 189 -9.41 -8.94 8.04
N PRO A 190 -10.37 -9.80 7.72
CA PRO A 190 -10.61 -10.16 6.33
C PRO A 190 -11.18 -9.00 5.54
N PHE A 191 -10.77 -8.92 4.29
CA PHE A 191 -11.34 -8.10 3.25
C PHE A 191 -11.89 -9.00 2.16
N PHE A 192 -13.07 -8.66 1.67
CA PHE A 192 -13.74 -9.35 0.58
C PHE A 192 -14.23 -8.35 -0.45
N ILE A 193 -14.02 -8.66 -1.73
CA ILE A 193 -14.71 -8.02 -2.82
C ILE A 193 -15.77 -9.01 -3.30
N ILE A 194 -17.04 -8.67 -3.09
CA ILE A 194 -18.19 -9.54 -3.35
C ILE A 194 -19.04 -8.91 -4.45
N ASP A 195 -19.26 -9.65 -5.53
CA ASP A 195 -20.14 -9.22 -6.61
C ASP A 195 -21.56 -8.94 -6.08
N ALA A 196 -22.06 -7.74 -6.31
CA ALA A 196 -23.31 -7.25 -5.72
C ALA A 196 -24.57 -7.89 -6.31
N ARG A 197 -24.43 -8.65 -7.40
CA ARG A 197 -25.55 -9.33 -8.08
C ARG A 197 -25.53 -10.82 -7.80
N SER A 198 -24.42 -11.49 -7.98
CA SER A 198 -24.29 -12.94 -7.82
C SER A 198 -23.94 -13.38 -6.40
N GLY A 199 -23.32 -12.51 -5.61
CA GLY A 199 -22.75 -12.88 -4.31
C GLY A 199 -21.43 -13.65 -4.40
N ALA A 200 -20.84 -13.77 -5.59
CA ALA A 200 -19.55 -14.41 -5.76
C ALA A 200 -18.44 -13.58 -5.10
N VAL A 201 -17.51 -14.26 -4.43
CA VAL A 201 -16.30 -13.65 -3.91
C VAL A 201 -15.30 -13.52 -5.06
N LEU A 202 -15.05 -12.29 -5.52
CA LEU A 202 -14.11 -12.00 -6.61
C LEU A 202 -12.68 -11.92 -6.12
N LYS A 203 -12.50 -11.38 -4.91
CA LYS A 203 -11.18 -11.26 -4.27
C LYS A 203 -11.33 -11.33 -2.75
N GLN A 204 -10.33 -11.91 -2.10
CA GLN A 204 -10.25 -11.91 -0.63
C GLN A 204 -8.79 -11.88 -0.18
N TRP A 205 -8.56 -11.21 0.95
CA TRP A 205 -7.27 -11.22 1.63
C TRP A 205 -7.49 -10.96 3.12
N ASP A 206 -6.50 -11.31 3.93
CA ASP A 206 -6.49 -10.89 5.33
C ASP A 206 -5.65 -9.62 5.46
N GLY A 207 -6.24 -8.55 5.95
CA GLY A 207 -5.56 -7.29 6.25
C GLY A 207 -4.89 -7.28 7.63
N LEU A 208 -4.96 -8.41 8.37
CA LEU A 208 -4.00 -8.69 9.41
C LEU A 208 -2.85 -9.45 8.77
N ALA A 209 -1.64 -9.00 9.02
CA ALA A 209 -0.45 -9.81 8.76
C ALA A 209 -0.47 -10.98 9.76
N THR A 210 -0.90 -12.16 9.31
CA THR A 210 -1.28 -13.26 10.20
C THR A 210 -0.32 -14.42 10.25
N SER A 211 0.94 -14.21 9.92
CA SER A 211 2.00 -15.13 10.34
C SER A 211 2.89 -14.48 11.39
N LEU A 212 2.27 -13.77 12.34
CA LEU A 212 2.96 -13.03 13.41
C LEU A 212 3.42 -14.00 14.49
N ILE A 213 4.42 -14.82 14.19
CA ILE A 213 4.98 -15.84 15.10
C ILE A 213 6.47 -15.67 15.32
N GLY A 214 7.16 -14.97 14.41
CA GLY A 214 8.59 -14.76 14.57
C GLY A 214 8.91 -13.83 15.74
N THR A 215 9.87 -14.23 16.55
CA THR A 215 10.36 -13.47 17.72
C THR A 215 11.87 -13.32 17.63
N GLY A 216 12.42 -12.47 18.48
CA GLY A 216 13.87 -12.36 18.63
C GLY A 216 14.31 -10.97 19.07
N PRO A 217 15.60 -10.78 19.37
CA PRO A 217 16.12 -9.49 19.76
C PRO A 217 16.11 -8.49 18.62
N GLY A 218 16.01 -7.20 18.94
CA GLY A 218 16.21 -6.07 18.06
C GLY A 218 16.86 -4.91 18.79
N GLY A 219 17.15 -3.83 18.05
CA GLY A 219 17.80 -2.66 18.56
C GLY A 219 19.33 -2.75 18.58
N ASN A 220 19.94 -1.72 19.16
CA ASN A 220 21.39 -1.61 19.28
C ASN A 220 21.80 -0.95 20.62
N SER A 221 23.10 -0.85 20.88
CA SER A 221 23.63 -0.30 22.13
C SER A 221 23.24 1.16 22.37
N LYS A 222 22.85 1.92 21.34
CA LYS A 222 22.38 3.32 21.47
C LYS A 222 20.89 3.36 21.82
N THR A 223 20.08 2.58 21.14
CA THR A 223 18.61 2.59 21.31
C THR A 223 18.12 1.65 22.40
N GLY A 224 19.00 0.79 22.93
CA GLY A 224 18.67 -0.29 23.83
C GLY A 224 18.18 -1.55 23.11
N GLN A 225 18.23 -2.66 23.85
CA GLN A 225 17.70 -3.94 23.36
C GLN A 225 16.21 -4.03 23.62
N TYR A 226 15.48 -4.54 22.64
CA TYR A 226 14.09 -4.93 22.77
C TYR A 226 13.87 -6.33 22.18
N THR A 227 12.68 -6.87 22.34
CA THR A 227 12.33 -8.19 21.83
C THR A 227 11.09 -8.09 20.94
N TRP A 228 11.24 -8.45 19.67
CA TRP A 228 10.12 -8.64 18.76
C TRP A 228 9.23 -9.78 19.26
N GLY A 229 7.91 -9.57 19.24
CA GLY A 229 6.93 -10.48 19.81
C GLY A 229 6.58 -10.22 21.29
N SER A 230 7.13 -9.16 21.91
CA SER A 230 6.80 -8.80 23.30
C SER A 230 5.53 -7.96 23.45
N GLY A 231 4.90 -7.56 22.34
CA GLY A 231 3.66 -6.77 22.33
C GLY A 231 3.88 -5.27 22.21
N GLY A 232 2.79 -4.52 22.12
CA GLY A 232 2.82 -3.09 21.84
C GLY A 232 3.45 -2.81 20.47
N ARG A 233 4.34 -1.81 20.39
CA ARG A 233 5.07 -1.48 19.16
C ARG A 233 6.10 -2.54 18.74
N TYR A 234 6.43 -3.47 19.62
CA TYR A 234 7.34 -4.60 19.37
C TYR A 234 6.53 -5.85 19.02
N GLY A 235 5.75 -5.78 17.95
CA GLY A 235 4.94 -6.88 17.43
C GLY A 235 5.80 -8.08 16.98
N TYR A 236 5.13 -9.16 16.59
CA TYR A 236 5.80 -10.33 16.04
C TYR A 236 6.38 -10.03 14.65
N LEU A 237 7.45 -10.74 14.28
CA LEU A 237 7.94 -10.76 12.90
C LEU A 237 6.94 -11.54 12.04
N ASP A 238 6.53 -10.96 10.93
CA ASP A 238 5.63 -11.58 9.95
C ASP A 238 6.43 -12.49 9.01
N VAL A 239 6.40 -13.76 9.27
CA VAL A 239 7.21 -14.78 8.59
C VAL A 239 6.34 -15.89 8.03
N SER A 240 6.75 -16.53 6.94
CA SER A 240 6.13 -17.79 6.51
C SER A 240 6.68 -18.95 7.33
N GLN A 241 5.82 -19.94 7.64
CA GLN A 241 6.20 -21.14 8.39
C GLN A 241 5.92 -22.42 7.61
N SER A 242 6.87 -23.33 7.65
CA SER A 242 6.71 -24.71 7.19
C SER A 242 7.33 -25.66 8.20
N GLY A 243 6.50 -26.41 8.92
CA GLY A 243 6.94 -27.24 10.03
C GLY A 243 7.62 -26.41 11.13
N THR A 244 8.86 -26.71 11.45
CA THR A 244 9.67 -25.99 12.43
C THR A 244 10.51 -24.86 11.81
N THR A 245 10.39 -24.60 10.52
CA THR A 245 11.17 -23.57 9.82
C THR A 245 10.33 -22.34 9.57
N CYS A 246 10.81 -21.19 10.05
CA CYS A 246 10.32 -19.85 9.73
C CYS A 246 11.21 -19.23 8.66
N THR A 247 10.62 -18.55 7.70
CA THR A 247 11.32 -17.83 6.64
C THR A 247 10.88 -16.37 6.64
N MET A 248 11.82 -15.45 6.63
CA MET A 248 11.58 -14.00 6.58
C MET A 248 11.08 -13.59 5.21
N ASN A 249 9.85 -14.01 4.91
CA ASN A 249 9.17 -13.80 3.64
C ASN A 249 7.66 -13.76 3.85
N ASN A 250 7.05 -12.64 3.54
CA ASN A 250 5.60 -12.45 3.51
C ASN A 250 5.20 -11.74 2.20
N THR A 251 3.95 -11.36 2.05
CA THR A 251 3.47 -10.72 0.82
C THR A 251 4.22 -9.43 0.49
N ASP A 252 4.64 -8.67 1.49
CA ASP A 252 5.12 -7.31 1.37
C ASP A 252 6.63 -7.17 1.50
N VAL A 253 7.25 -8.06 2.29
CA VAL A 253 8.68 -7.96 2.67
C VAL A 253 9.36 -9.31 2.61
N LYS A 254 10.57 -9.29 2.10
CA LYS A 254 11.52 -10.42 2.13
C LYS A 254 12.84 -9.93 2.69
N SER A 255 13.36 -10.58 3.72
CA SER A 255 14.68 -10.25 4.27
C SER A 255 15.70 -11.30 3.92
N VAL A 256 16.86 -10.83 3.48
CA VAL A 256 17.95 -11.64 2.93
C VAL A 256 19.22 -11.41 3.75
N ASN A 257 19.86 -12.49 4.17
CA ASN A 257 21.16 -12.42 4.83
C ASN A 257 22.26 -12.55 3.77
N LEU A 258 23.02 -11.47 3.55
CA LEU A 258 24.15 -11.49 2.63
C LEU A 258 25.44 -12.02 3.29
N ASN A 259 25.47 -12.13 4.62
CA ASN A 259 26.59 -12.67 5.39
C ASN A 259 27.95 -12.08 5.00
N GLY A 260 28.00 -10.77 4.80
CA GLY A 260 29.22 -10.04 4.42
C GLY A 260 29.52 -10.02 2.91
N SER A 261 28.65 -10.58 2.08
CA SER A 261 28.76 -10.51 0.62
C SER A 261 28.22 -9.18 0.10
N THR A 262 28.72 -8.74 -1.05
CA THR A 262 28.18 -7.62 -1.85
C THR A 262 27.27 -8.10 -2.99
N GLY A 263 26.82 -9.35 -2.94
CA GLY A 263 26.00 -9.96 -3.96
C GLY A 263 24.55 -9.48 -3.98
N THR A 264 23.83 -9.89 -5.03
CA THR A 264 22.43 -9.52 -5.29
C THR A 264 21.44 -10.64 -4.94
N SER A 265 21.77 -11.49 -3.98
CA SER A 265 20.88 -12.58 -3.53
C SER A 265 19.48 -12.07 -3.20
N THR A 266 18.48 -12.86 -3.55
CA THR A 266 17.07 -12.66 -3.19
C THR A 266 16.49 -13.81 -2.38
N THR A 267 17.35 -14.75 -1.92
CA THR A 267 16.93 -15.90 -1.09
C THR A 267 16.58 -15.41 0.30
N ALA A 268 15.33 -15.62 0.69
CA ALA A 268 14.86 -15.24 2.02
C ALA A 268 15.59 -16.02 3.11
N TYR A 269 15.91 -15.34 4.20
CA TYR A 269 16.56 -15.95 5.36
C TYR A 269 15.57 -16.82 6.14
N SER A 270 16.03 -18.02 6.52
CA SER A 270 15.24 -18.97 7.30
C SER A 270 15.90 -19.29 8.64
N PHE A 271 15.08 -19.58 9.64
CA PHE A 271 15.51 -19.91 11.00
C PHE A 271 14.54 -20.90 11.65
N THR A 272 14.91 -21.47 12.80
CA THR A 272 14.00 -22.35 13.55
C THR A 272 12.97 -21.52 14.30
N CYS A 273 11.68 -21.74 14.01
CA CYS A 273 10.56 -21.07 14.67
C CYS A 273 10.54 -21.28 16.19
N PRO A 274 10.05 -20.31 16.94
CA PRO A 274 9.65 -18.96 16.53
C PRO A 274 10.78 -17.95 16.69
N ASN A 275 11.90 -18.30 17.33
CA ASN A 275 12.87 -17.30 17.84
C ASN A 275 14.13 -17.22 16.97
N ASN A 276 14.34 -16.06 16.31
CA ASN A 276 15.57 -15.77 15.58
C ASN A 276 16.52 -14.94 16.41
N THR A 277 17.69 -15.50 16.73
CA THR A 277 18.78 -14.82 17.47
C THR A 277 19.98 -14.50 16.59
N TYR A 278 19.89 -14.66 15.29
CA TYR A 278 20.96 -14.34 14.33
C TYR A 278 20.94 -12.83 14.03
N LYS A 279 22.07 -12.15 14.12
CA LYS A 279 23.22 -12.33 15.03
C LYS A 279 23.52 -10.97 15.62
N ALA A 280 24.10 -10.91 16.83
CA ALA A 280 24.64 -9.66 17.34
C ALA A 280 25.92 -9.28 16.56
N ILE A 281 25.99 -8.04 16.07
CA ILE A 281 27.14 -7.51 15.34
C ILE A 281 27.24 -6.00 15.52
N ASN A 282 28.44 -5.52 15.73
CA ASN A 282 28.76 -4.10 15.85
C ASN A 282 27.75 -3.32 16.73
N GLY A 283 27.46 -3.86 17.91
CA GLY A 283 26.55 -3.24 18.89
C GLY A 283 25.05 -3.42 18.61
N ALA A 284 24.63 -3.98 17.48
CA ALA A 284 23.24 -4.35 17.25
C ALA A 284 22.96 -5.80 17.67
N TYR A 285 21.71 -6.09 18.06
CA TYR A 285 21.31 -7.38 18.62
C TYR A 285 20.80 -8.38 17.59
N SER A 286 20.10 -7.93 16.57
CA SER A 286 19.75 -8.72 15.37
C SER A 286 19.27 -7.81 14.25
N PRO A 287 20.16 -7.25 13.43
CA PRO A 287 19.81 -6.34 12.34
C PRO A 287 18.78 -6.92 11.37
N ILE A 288 18.81 -8.21 11.12
CA ILE A 288 17.87 -8.83 10.18
C ILE A 288 16.44 -8.89 10.72
N ASN A 289 16.26 -9.01 12.05
CA ASN A 289 14.93 -8.90 12.67
C ASN A 289 14.39 -7.48 12.51
N ASP A 290 15.22 -6.47 12.77
CA ASP A 290 14.85 -5.07 12.66
C ASP A 290 14.47 -4.72 11.22
N ALA A 291 15.31 -5.09 10.25
CA ALA A 291 15.03 -4.85 8.83
C ALA A 291 13.70 -5.51 8.40
N HIS A 292 13.44 -6.74 8.82
CA HIS A 292 12.21 -7.45 8.45
C HIS A 292 10.96 -6.77 9.00
N PHE A 293 10.99 -6.39 10.28
CA PHE A 293 9.86 -5.73 10.90
C PHE A 293 9.65 -4.32 10.31
N PHE A 294 10.70 -3.52 10.19
CA PHE A 294 10.60 -2.15 9.67
C PHE A 294 10.19 -2.10 8.20
N GLY A 295 10.55 -3.09 7.39
CA GLY A 295 10.02 -3.22 6.05
C GLY A 295 8.49 -3.28 6.02
N GLY A 296 7.88 -4.04 6.92
CA GLY A 296 6.42 -4.10 7.11
C GLY A 296 5.83 -2.77 7.61
N VAL A 297 6.52 -2.10 8.55
CA VAL A 297 6.10 -0.78 9.06
C VAL A 297 6.05 0.25 7.94
N ILE A 298 7.07 0.29 7.06
CA ILE A 298 7.15 1.22 5.93
C ILE A 298 5.98 0.99 4.96
N GLN A 299 5.71 -0.26 4.56
CA GLN A 299 4.59 -0.60 3.67
C GLN A 299 3.25 -0.18 4.28
N ASN A 300 3.08 -0.39 5.59
CA ASN A 300 1.87 0.00 6.31
C ASN A 300 1.74 1.53 6.45
N MET A 301 2.82 2.24 6.70
CA MET A 301 2.83 3.71 6.77
C MET A 301 2.38 4.31 5.44
N TYR A 302 2.98 3.93 4.33
CA TYR A 302 2.58 4.41 3.00
C TYR A 302 1.13 4.06 2.67
N SER A 303 0.70 2.83 2.94
CA SER A 303 -0.69 2.41 2.75
C SER A 303 -1.67 3.24 3.59
N SER A 304 -1.29 3.58 4.83
CA SER A 304 -2.11 4.34 5.77
C SER A 304 -2.18 5.83 5.43
N TYR A 305 -1.04 6.46 5.15
CA TYR A 305 -0.96 7.92 4.96
C TYR A 305 -1.16 8.36 3.52
N VAL A 306 -0.69 7.54 2.57
CA VAL A 306 -0.73 7.88 1.14
C VAL A 306 -1.80 7.09 0.37
N GLY A 307 -2.28 5.98 0.93
CA GLY A 307 -3.31 5.13 0.34
C GLY A 307 -2.79 4.12 -0.69
N VAL A 308 -1.46 4.03 -0.87
CA VAL A 308 -0.80 3.05 -1.73
C VAL A 308 0.38 2.43 -0.99
N LYS A 309 0.88 1.30 -1.43
CA LYS A 309 2.12 0.71 -0.87
C LYS A 309 3.33 1.55 -1.27
N ALA A 310 4.40 1.46 -0.49
CA ALA A 310 5.65 2.13 -0.80
C ALA A 310 6.21 1.70 -2.17
N LEU A 311 6.06 0.43 -2.51
CA LEU A 311 6.54 -0.16 -3.76
C LEU A 311 5.43 -1.01 -4.40
N THR A 312 5.44 -1.11 -5.73
CA THR A 312 4.51 -1.94 -6.51
C THR A 312 4.87 -3.44 -6.51
N PHE A 313 6.02 -3.78 -5.93
CA PHE A 313 6.54 -5.14 -5.80
C PHE A 313 6.97 -5.44 -4.36
N GLN A 314 7.27 -6.70 -4.05
CA GLN A 314 7.74 -7.13 -2.72
C GLN A 314 9.07 -6.47 -2.37
N LEU A 315 9.12 -5.76 -1.24
CA LEU A 315 10.32 -5.12 -0.74
C LEU A 315 11.37 -6.17 -0.30
N VAL A 316 12.55 -6.11 -0.89
CA VAL A 316 13.69 -6.96 -0.53
C VAL A 316 14.65 -6.18 0.36
N MET A 317 14.83 -6.65 1.61
CA MET A 317 15.71 -6.06 2.62
C MET A 317 16.96 -6.94 2.77
N ARG A 318 18.07 -6.55 2.16
CA ARG A 318 19.36 -7.26 2.25
C ARG A 318 20.16 -6.74 3.43
N VAL A 319 20.47 -7.60 4.39
CA VAL A 319 21.20 -7.25 5.60
C VAL A 319 22.58 -7.90 5.59
N HIS A 320 23.51 -7.33 6.34
CA HIS A 320 24.91 -7.74 6.40
C HIS A 320 25.62 -7.62 5.05
N TYR A 321 25.38 -6.48 4.36
CA TYR A 321 26.02 -6.18 3.08
C TYR A 321 27.49 -5.79 3.29
N GLY A 322 28.39 -6.47 2.58
CA GLY A 322 29.82 -6.22 2.63
C GLY A 322 30.46 -6.50 4.00
N SER A 323 31.72 -6.16 4.12
CA SER A 323 32.45 -6.27 5.39
C SER A 323 32.69 -4.87 5.96
N GLN A 324 32.20 -4.60 7.18
CA GLN A 324 32.34 -3.29 7.82
C GLN A 324 31.88 -2.12 6.94
N TYR A 325 30.81 -2.34 6.19
CA TYR A 325 30.27 -1.35 5.27
C TYR A 325 29.44 -0.31 6.04
N GLU A 326 29.87 0.96 6.00
CA GLU A 326 29.28 2.06 6.77
C GLU A 326 28.27 2.86 5.94
N ASN A 327 27.38 2.17 5.19
CA ASN A 327 26.29 2.80 4.43
C ASN A 327 25.09 1.85 4.28
N ALA A 328 23.95 2.43 3.90
CA ALA A 328 22.79 1.74 3.37
C ALA A 328 22.45 2.36 2.01
N PHE A 329 21.74 1.65 1.14
CA PHE A 329 21.34 2.20 -0.16
C PHE A 329 20.19 1.44 -0.80
N TRP A 330 19.41 2.16 -1.57
CA TRP A 330 18.44 1.65 -2.52
C TRP A 330 19.13 1.44 -3.89
N ASP A 331 18.88 0.30 -4.55
CA ASP A 331 19.48 -0.04 -5.86
C ASP A 331 18.47 -0.07 -7.02
N GLY A 332 17.26 0.49 -6.84
CA GLY A 332 16.16 0.43 -7.80
C GLY A 332 15.28 -0.81 -7.66
N SER A 333 15.68 -1.80 -6.87
CA SER A 333 14.94 -3.06 -6.69
C SER A 333 14.95 -3.60 -5.27
N SER A 334 15.90 -3.19 -4.46
CA SER A 334 16.10 -3.69 -3.11
C SER A 334 16.86 -2.70 -2.23
N MET A 335 16.67 -2.86 -0.93
CA MET A 335 17.49 -2.23 0.09
C MET A 335 18.69 -3.08 0.47
N SER A 336 19.83 -2.45 0.67
CA SER A 336 21.04 -3.09 1.21
C SER A 336 21.59 -2.32 2.39
N PHE A 337 21.81 -3.01 3.52
CA PHE A 337 22.25 -2.44 4.78
C PHE A 337 23.60 -3.02 5.18
N GLY A 338 24.57 -2.13 5.40
CA GLY A 338 25.86 -2.47 5.98
C GLY A 338 25.79 -2.63 7.49
N ASP A 339 26.73 -3.39 8.02
CA ASP A 339 26.85 -3.61 9.46
C ASP A 339 27.55 -2.46 10.19
N GLY A 340 28.01 -1.42 9.47
CA GLY A 340 28.79 -0.36 10.03
C GLY A 340 30.16 -0.83 10.52
N LYS A 341 30.88 0.05 11.20
CA LYS A 341 32.21 -0.24 11.77
C LYS A 341 32.48 0.61 13.01
N THR A 342 32.93 1.85 12.77
CA THR A 342 33.36 2.77 13.84
C THR A 342 32.42 3.98 13.94
N THR A 343 31.83 4.40 12.83
CA THR A 343 30.96 5.57 12.75
C THR A 343 29.51 5.18 13.04
N PHE A 344 29.06 4.08 12.43
CA PHE A 344 27.67 3.64 12.50
C PHE A 344 27.54 2.24 13.09
N TYR A 345 26.46 2.02 13.83
CA TYR A 345 25.89 0.70 14.06
C TYR A 345 25.32 0.14 12.73
N PRO A 346 24.89 -1.12 12.66
CA PRO A 346 24.15 -1.61 11.49
C PRO A 346 23.00 -0.68 11.12
N LEU A 347 22.96 -0.26 9.85
CA LEU A 347 22.12 0.83 9.36
C LEU A 347 20.68 0.42 9.06
N VAL A 348 20.07 -0.36 9.95
CA VAL A 348 18.70 -0.90 9.83
C VAL A 348 17.70 -0.20 10.76
N SER A 349 18.00 1.02 11.23
CA SER A 349 17.02 1.79 12.01
C SER A 349 15.80 2.15 11.18
N VAL A 350 14.68 2.42 11.84
CA VAL A 350 13.38 2.63 11.16
C VAL A 350 13.38 3.85 10.24
N ASP A 351 14.04 4.92 10.66
CA ASP A 351 14.25 6.16 9.92
C ASP A 351 15.11 5.92 8.66
N VAL A 352 16.28 5.27 8.80
CA VAL A 352 17.14 4.93 7.67
C VAL A 352 16.44 3.99 6.69
N ALA A 353 15.79 2.94 7.18
CA ALA A 353 15.05 2.04 6.33
C ALA A 353 13.89 2.75 5.59
N GLY A 354 13.18 3.65 6.29
CA GLY A 354 12.11 4.47 5.73
C GLY A 354 12.62 5.46 4.68
N HIS A 355 13.75 6.13 4.94
CA HIS A 355 14.42 7.02 4.00
C HIS A 355 14.75 6.32 2.68
N GLU A 356 15.43 5.22 2.75
CA GLU A 356 15.89 4.52 1.56
C GLU A 356 14.76 3.91 0.72
N VAL A 357 13.74 3.34 1.36
CA VAL A 357 12.56 2.84 0.63
C VAL A 357 11.78 3.98 0.00
N SER A 358 11.84 5.19 0.58
CA SER A 358 11.23 6.38 0.01
C SER A 358 11.89 6.85 -1.28
N HIS A 359 13.17 6.56 -1.50
CA HIS A 359 13.79 6.71 -2.83
C HIS A 359 13.08 5.84 -3.87
N GLY A 360 12.76 4.59 -3.53
CA GLY A 360 11.99 3.69 -4.41
C GLY A 360 10.57 4.20 -4.66
N PHE A 361 9.91 4.74 -3.63
CA PHE A 361 8.61 5.40 -3.80
C PHE A 361 8.70 6.59 -4.76
N THR A 362 9.68 7.47 -4.58
CA THR A 362 9.94 8.61 -5.45
C THR A 362 10.20 8.18 -6.89
N GLU A 363 11.02 7.15 -7.09
CA GLU A 363 11.33 6.59 -8.40
C GLU A 363 10.07 6.09 -9.13
N GLN A 364 9.16 5.41 -8.41
CA GLN A 364 7.94 4.83 -9.00
C GLN A 364 6.79 5.83 -9.18
N HIS A 365 6.82 7.00 -8.53
CA HIS A 365 5.69 7.94 -8.55
C HIS A 365 6.03 9.29 -9.18
N SER A 366 7.15 9.91 -8.84
CA SER A 366 7.54 11.21 -9.39
C SER A 366 8.72 11.15 -10.35
N ASN A 367 9.48 10.06 -10.29
CA ASN A 367 10.69 9.81 -11.10
C ASN A 367 11.64 11.02 -11.16
N LEU A 368 11.82 11.68 -10.00
CA LEU A 368 12.73 12.82 -9.87
C LEU A 368 14.16 12.39 -10.22
N THR A 369 14.72 13.02 -11.24
CA THR A 369 16.13 12.77 -11.62
C THR A 369 17.03 13.04 -10.42
N TYR A 370 17.85 12.04 -10.04
CA TYR A 370 18.75 12.12 -8.89
C TYR A 370 19.98 12.97 -9.21
N SER A 371 19.76 14.27 -9.46
CA SER A 371 20.81 15.23 -9.82
C SER A 371 20.38 16.66 -9.51
N GLY A 372 21.30 17.50 -9.04
CA GLY A 372 21.07 18.92 -8.76
C GLY A 372 19.90 19.14 -7.78
N GLN A 373 19.04 20.09 -8.07
CA GLN A 373 17.91 20.43 -7.18
C GLN A 373 16.88 19.31 -7.04
N SER A 374 16.60 18.57 -8.11
CA SER A 374 15.68 17.43 -8.07
C SER A 374 16.25 16.28 -7.21
N GLY A 375 17.56 16.07 -7.23
CA GLY A 375 18.23 15.15 -6.31
C GLY A 375 18.10 15.59 -4.85
N GLY A 376 18.28 16.88 -4.57
CA GLY A 376 18.06 17.42 -3.23
C GLY A 376 16.61 17.28 -2.74
N MET A 377 15.63 17.42 -3.63
CA MET A 377 14.22 17.17 -3.31
C MET A 377 13.94 15.69 -3.06
N ASN A 378 14.58 14.78 -3.80
CA ASN A 378 14.47 13.35 -3.59
C ASN A 378 15.00 12.96 -2.21
N GLU A 379 16.17 13.49 -1.81
CA GLU A 379 16.72 13.32 -0.46
C GLU A 379 15.79 13.86 0.64
N ALA A 380 15.32 15.11 0.50
CA ALA A 380 14.43 15.74 1.46
C ALA A 380 13.09 14.97 1.61
N TYR A 381 12.55 14.45 0.51
CA TYR A 381 11.36 13.61 0.57
C TYR A 381 11.64 12.29 1.28
N SER A 382 12.80 11.69 1.03
CA SER A 382 13.23 10.46 1.69
C SER A 382 13.43 10.64 3.18
N ASP A 383 14.00 11.77 3.61
CA ASP A 383 14.07 12.15 5.02
C ASP A 383 12.68 12.26 5.66
N MET A 384 11.75 12.96 5.01
CA MET A 384 10.35 13.03 5.46
C MET A 384 9.70 11.64 5.54
N GLY A 385 9.98 10.75 4.61
CA GLY A 385 9.49 9.36 4.61
C GLY A 385 10.06 8.55 5.76
N GLY A 386 11.34 8.76 6.11
CA GLY A 386 11.99 8.17 7.25
C GLY A 386 11.33 8.60 8.56
N GLU A 387 11.19 9.90 8.78
CA GLU A 387 10.56 10.49 9.97
C GLU A 387 9.06 10.08 10.07
N ALA A 388 8.33 10.08 8.96
CA ALA A 388 6.94 9.63 8.94
C ALA A 388 6.81 8.15 9.32
N THR A 389 7.76 7.31 8.90
CA THR A 389 7.79 5.88 9.24
C THR A 389 8.07 5.70 10.74
N GLU A 390 9.02 6.46 11.26
CA GLU A 390 9.35 6.42 12.69
C GLU A 390 8.17 6.88 13.54
N TYR A 391 7.53 8.00 13.17
CA TYR A 391 6.32 8.49 13.85
C TYR A 391 5.18 7.47 13.77
N TYR A 392 4.97 6.86 12.61
CA TYR A 392 3.93 5.83 12.43
C TYR A 392 4.13 4.65 13.38
N TRP A 393 5.39 4.22 13.59
CA TRP A 393 5.73 3.11 14.45
C TRP A 393 5.74 3.49 15.93
N LYS A 394 6.34 4.63 16.30
CA LYS A 394 6.49 5.07 17.71
C LYS A 394 5.23 5.73 18.26
N GLY A 395 4.44 6.40 17.44
CA GLY A 395 3.29 7.21 17.85
C GLY A 395 3.66 8.54 18.49
N SER A 396 4.94 8.91 18.47
CA SER A 396 5.48 10.17 18.97
C SER A 396 6.78 10.53 18.27
N ASN A 397 7.06 11.80 18.10
CA ASN A 397 8.39 12.28 17.70
C ASN A 397 9.28 12.36 18.96
N ASP A 398 10.37 11.63 18.96
CA ASP A 398 11.45 11.78 19.94
C ASP A 398 12.43 12.84 19.39
N PHE A 399 12.06 14.14 19.48
CA PHE A 399 12.97 15.26 19.26
C PHE A 399 13.62 15.69 20.56
#